data_c0afcae0da6d1666fe02d7dcc066f441
#
_entry.id   c0afcae0da6d1666fe02d7dcc066f441
#
_cell.length_a   1.000
_cell.length_b   1.000
_cell.length_c   1.000
_cell.angle_alpha   90.00
_cell.angle_beta   90.00
_cell.angle_gamma   90.00
#
_symmetry.space_group_name_H-M   'P 1'
#
loop_
_entity.id
_entity.type
_entity.pdbx_description
1 polymer ?
#
loop_
_entity_poly.entity_id
_entity_poly.type
_entity_poly.pdbx_seq_one_letter_code
_entity_poly.pdbx_strand_id
1 'polypeptide(L)' 'MSLGENIKYFRKINNLSQKCFAQKMETTQQRVSEWECDKIEPSLYNVRKMLKVFNVSFEDLTEGIDERRR' A
#
# COMPACT_ATOMS: atom_id res chain seq x y z
N MET A 1 2.49 13.41 -1.57
CA MET A 1 2.79 12.01 -1.27
C MET A 1 2.18 11.11 -2.33
N SER A 2 2.75 9.95 -2.53
CA SER A 2 2.26 8.99 -3.51
C SER A 2 1.54 7.85 -2.80
N LEU A 3 0.80 7.06 -3.57
CA LEU A 3 0.16 5.88 -3.02
C LEU A 3 1.20 4.92 -2.44
N GLY A 4 2.33 4.74 -3.14
CA GLY A 4 3.38 3.86 -2.66
C GLY A 4 3.95 4.32 -1.33
N GLU A 5 4.15 5.62 -1.19
CA GLU A 5 4.64 6.18 0.08
C GLU A 5 3.62 5.96 1.19
N ASN A 6 2.34 6.11 0.89
CA ASN A 6 1.31 5.88 1.89
C ASN A 6 1.25 4.41 2.30
N ILE A 7 1.38 3.50 1.34
CA ILE A 7 1.42 2.07 1.65
C ILE A 7 2.59 1.77 2.58
N LYS A 8 3.76 2.31 2.28
CA LYS A 8 4.93 2.10 3.11
C LYS A 8 4.71 2.66 4.52
N TYR A 9 4.11 3.83 4.60
CA TYR A 9 3.83 4.48 5.89
C TYR A 9 2.93 3.59 6.75
N PHE A 10 1.80 3.13 6.20
CA PHE A 10 0.88 2.31 6.98
C PHE A 10 1.46 0.95 7.32
N ARG A 11 2.30 0.42 6.43
CA ARG A 11 2.99 -0.83 6.73
C ARG A 11 3.88 -0.65 7.96
N LYS A 12 4.63 0.44 7.99
CA LYS A 12 5.60 0.66 9.07
C LYS A 12 4.92 0.95 10.41
N ILE A 13 3.84 1.72 10.42
CA ILE A 13 3.17 2.00 11.68
C ILE A 13 2.45 0.77 12.22
N ASN A 14 2.22 -0.23 11.38
CA ASN A 14 1.68 -1.52 11.83
C ASN A 14 2.79 -2.51 12.15
N ASN A 15 4.04 -2.07 12.14
CA ASN A 15 5.19 -2.88 12.50
C ASN A 15 5.36 -4.11 11.61
N LEU A 16 5.07 -3.95 10.32
CA LEU A 16 5.19 -5.03 9.36
C LEU A 16 6.41 -4.81 8.48
N SER A 17 7.23 -5.86 8.33
CA SER A 17 8.27 -5.85 7.30
C SER A 17 7.61 -6.01 5.94
N GLN A 18 8.36 -5.72 4.88
CA GLN A 18 7.84 -5.99 3.53
C GLN A 18 7.47 -7.45 3.36
N LYS A 19 8.28 -8.35 3.92
CA LYS A 19 8.03 -9.78 3.82
C LYS A 19 6.76 -10.17 4.56
N CYS A 20 6.57 -9.67 5.77
CA CYS A 20 5.37 -9.97 6.55
C CYS A 20 4.13 -9.42 5.87
N PHE A 21 4.22 -8.20 5.36
CA PHE A 21 3.09 -7.59 4.65
C PHE A 21 2.75 -8.38 3.40
N ALA A 22 3.79 -8.82 2.66
CA ALA A 22 3.57 -9.64 1.47
C ALA A 22 2.82 -10.93 1.81
N GLN A 23 3.17 -11.56 2.93
CA GLN A 23 2.49 -12.77 3.36
C GLN A 23 1.02 -12.50 3.67
N LYS A 24 0.73 -11.39 4.35
CA LYS A 24 -0.65 -11.03 4.66
C LYS A 24 -1.44 -10.71 3.40
N MET A 25 -0.78 -10.16 2.39
CA MET A 25 -1.41 -9.83 1.12
C MET A 25 -1.45 -11.02 0.16
N GLU A 26 -0.82 -12.12 0.54
CA GLU A 26 -0.73 -13.32 -0.32
C GLU A 26 -0.04 -12.99 -1.64
N THR A 27 1.05 -12.24 -1.55
CA THR A 27 1.84 -11.87 -2.71
C THR A 27 3.33 -11.97 -2.36
N THR A 28 4.19 -11.50 -3.26
CA THR A 28 5.63 -11.56 -3.06
C THR A 28 6.16 -10.26 -2.49
N GLN A 29 7.31 -10.36 -1.81
CA GLN A 29 7.98 -9.17 -1.30
C GLN A 29 8.35 -8.22 -2.44
N GLN A 30 8.75 -8.77 -3.58
CA GLN A 30 9.10 -7.96 -4.74
C GLN A 30 7.90 -7.11 -5.19
N ARG A 31 6.71 -7.71 -5.20
CA ARG A 31 5.50 -6.96 -5.58
C ARG A 31 5.23 -5.82 -4.61
N VAL A 32 5.39 -6.09 -3.31
CA VAL A 32 5.21 -5.05 -2.29
C VAL A 32 6.21 -3.91 -2.51
N SER A 33 7.47 -4.26 -2.78
CA SER A 33 8.49 -3.24 -3.06
C SER A 33 8.11 -2.39 -4.26
N GLU A 34 7.59 -3.02 -5.31
CA GLU A 34 7.18 -2.30 -6.51
C GLU A 34 6.02 -1.36 -6.25
N TRP A 35 5.08 -1.78 -5.42
CA TRP A 35 3.98 -0.90 -5.00
C TRP A 35 4.52 0.31 -4.24
N GLU A 36 5.44 0.08 -3.31
CA GLU A 36 5.96 1.16 -2.46
C GLU A 36 6.83 2.14 -3.22
N CYS A 37 7.45 1.69 -4.32
CA CYS A 37 8.25 2.56 -5.16
C CYS A 37 7.46 3.18 -6.31
N ASP A 38 6.17 2.94 -6.35
CA ASP A 38 5.28 3.45 -7.42
C ASP A 38 5.66 2.93 -8.80
N LYS A 39 6.33 1.79 -8.86
CA LYS A 39 6.63 1.15 -10.14
C LYS A 39 5.40 0.49 -10.73
N ILE A 40 4.58 -0.10 -9.87
CA ILE A 40 3.36 -0.78 -10.26
C ILE A 40 2.27 -0.28 -9.34
N GLU A 41 1.11 0.01 -9.89
CA GLU A 41 -0.05 0.37 -9.10
C GLU A 41 -0.75 -0.91 -8.65
N PRO A 42 -1.13 -1.02 -7.37
CA PRO A 42 -1.88 -2.18 -6.93
C PRO A 42 -3.28 -2.17 -7.56
N SER A 43 -3.81 -3.35 -7.84
CA SER A 43 -5.17 -3.47 -8.35
C SER A 43 -6.14 -3.02 -7.26
N LEU A 44 -7.37 -2.71 -7.70
CA LEU A 44 -8.40 -2.35 -6.74
C LEU A 44 -8.63 -3.49 -5.74
N TYR A 45 -8.55 -4.72 -6.20
CA TYR A 45 -8.68 -5.88 -5.32
C TYR A 45 -7.61 -5.86 -4.22
N ASN A 46 -6.37 -5.58 -4.61
CA ASN A 46 -5.28 -5.52 -3.64
C ASN A 46 -5.44 -4.33 -2.69
N VAL A 47 -5.93 -3.21 -3.21
CA VAL A 47 -6.19 -2.05 -2.36
C VAL A 47 -7.20 -2.41 -1.28
N ARG A 48 -8.28 -3.10 -1.64
CA ARG A 48 -9.27 -3.54 -0.65
C ARG A 48 -8.64 -4.40 0.44
N LYS A 49 -7.74 -5.32 0.05
CA LYS A 49 -7.03 -6.13 1.02
C LYS A 49 -6.18 -5.28 1.95
N MET A 50 -5.49 -4.30 1.39
CA MET A 50 -4.65 -3.41 2.19
C MET A 50 -5.46 -2.67 3.25
N LEU A 51 -6.64 -2.19 2.88
CA LEU A 51 -7.48 -1.48 3.83
C LEU A 51 -7.80 -2.34 5.05
N LYS A 52 -8.02 -3.63 4.81
CA LYS A 52 -8.29 -4.55 5.91
C LYS A 52 -7.05 -4.85 6.72
N VAL A 53 -5.92 -5.07 6.04
CA VAL A 53 -4.66 -5.38 6.75
C VAL A 53 -4.23 -4.20 7.61
N PHE A 54 -4.33 -2.99 7.08
CA PHE A 54 -3.93 -1.78 7.81
C PHE A 54 -5.02 -1.26 8.73
N ASN A 55 -6.26 -1.71 8.54
CA ASN A 55 -7.42 -1.21 9.29
C ASN A 55 -7.60 0.29 9.09
N VAL A 56 -7.60 0.71 7.82
CA VAL A 56 -7.79 2.11 7.47
C VAL A 56 -8.80 2.22 6.34
N SER A 57 -9.31 3.43 6.12
CA SER A 57 -10.25 3.68 5.03
C SER A 57 -9.49 3.92 3.73
N PHE A 58 -10.23 3.86 2.63
CA PHE A 58 -9.66 4.19 1.33
C PHE A 58 -9.15 5.64 1.33
N GLU A 59 -9.90 6.53 1.97
CA GLU A 59 -9.49 7.93 2.05
C GLU A 59 -8.18 8.08 2.80
N ASP A 60 -8.02 7.34 3.91
CA ASP A 60 -6.76 7.37 4.65
C ASP A 60 -5.60 6.94 3.78
N LEU A 61 -5.78 5.84 3.06
CA LEU A 61 -4.71 5.28 2.25
C LEU A 61 -4.31 6.21 1.11
N THR A 62 -5.27 6.98 0.58
CA THR A 62 -5.02 7.84 -0.57
C THR A 62 -4.85 9.30 -0.19
N GLU A 63 -4.76 9.60 1.10
CA GLU A 63 -4.63 10.98 1.56
C GLU A 63 -3.35 11.60 1.02
N GLY A 64 -3.45 12.84 0.57
CA GLY A 64 -2.30 13.60 0.11
C GLY A 64 -1.87 13.31 -1.32
N ILE A 65 -2.56 12.41 -2.00
CA ILE A 65 -2.24 12.14 -3.40
C ILE A 65 -2.82 13.27 -4.25
N ASP A 66 -1.99 13.82 -5.13
CA ASP A 66 -2.41 14.94 -5.97
C ASP A 66 -3.26 14.45 -7.13
N GLU A 67 -4.55 14.66 -7.03
CA GLU A 67 -5.50 14.18 -8.04
C GLU A 67 -5.52 15.02 -9.30
N ARG A 68 -4.87 16.18 -9.27
CA ARG A 68 -4.83 17.05 -10.45
C ARG A 68 -3.78 16.62 -11.46
N ARG A 69 -2.97 15.65 -11.12
CA ARG A 69 -1.89 15.17 -11.97
C ARG A 69 -2.36 13.96 -12.77
N ARG A 70 -3.21 14.24 -13.67
CA ARG A 70 -3.79 13.20 -14.51
C ARG A 70 -3.18 13.21 -15.89
#